data_3a18cbf86226da05b610664c3542f284
#
_entry.id   3a18cbf86226da05b610664c3542f284
#
_cell.length_a   1.000
_cell.length_b   1.000
_cell.length_c   1.000
_cell.angle_alpha   90.00
_cell.angle_beta   90.00
_cell.angle_gamma   90.00
#
_symmetry.space_group_name_H-M   'P 1'
#
loop_
_entity.id
_entity.type
_entity.pdbx_description
1 polymer ?
#
loop_
_entity_poly.entity_id
_entity_poly.type
_entity_poly.pdbx_seq_one_letter_code
_entity_poly.pdbx_strand_id
1 'polypeptide(L)'
;MVKLHDKQFEKFIGNDAINHAINGIAVKLNDELKDKRPVFLTVLNGAFLFSAEIIKRFNYECELSFIKVASYEGMQQGEITTVMGAEPTLKGRTVVVVEDIVDSGNTIEAIMQILDNEGAEIIKIATLCYKPSAYGKHYKLDYVGLEIDNTFIVGYGLDYKGLGRNLKDIYKHKPTKMTNIVLFGPPGAGKGTQAEVL
;
A
#
# COMPACT_ATOMS: atom_id res chain seq x y z
N MET A 1 -2.87 20.51 2.81
CA MET A 1 -2.03 20.22 1.64
C MET A 1 -0.62 19.90 2.10
N VAL A 2 0.05 18.94 1.46
CA VAL A 2 1.45 18.55 1.73
C VAL A 2 2.21 18.56 0.41
N LYS A 3 3.44 19.07 0.42
CA LYS A 3 4.35 19.01 -0.73
C LYS A 3 5.43 17.98 -0.43
N LEU A 4 5.57 16.99 -1.31
CA LEU A 4 6.64 16.00 -1.27
C LEU A 4 7.41 16.07 -2.59
N HIS A 5 8.68 16.42 -2.53
CA HIS A 5 9.51 16.66 -3.72
C HIS A 5 8.84 17.63 -4.71
N ASP A 6 8.56 17.16 -5.90
CA ASP A 6 8.00 17.90 -7.03
C ASP A 6 6.46 17.86 -7.10
N LYS A 7 5.80 17.12 -6.18
CA LYS A 7 4.34 16.93 -6.22
C LYS A 7 3.63 17.55 -5.04
N GLN A 8 2.39 17.98 -5.28
CA GLN A 8 1.46 18.42 -4.24
C GLN A 8 0.40 17.36 -3.98
N PHE A 9 0.04 17.25 -2.70
CA PHE A 9 -0.96 16.29 -2.24
C PHE A 9 -1.99 16.98 -1.37
N GLU A 10 -3.25 16.66 -1.57
CA GLU A 10 -4.35 17.12 -0.73
C GLU A 10 -4.86 15.98 0.17
N LYS A 11 -5.38 16.34 1.35
CA LYS A 11 -5.94 15.35 2.28
C LYS A 11 -7.08 14.61 1.60
N PHE A 12 -7.03 13.29 1.66
CA PHE A 12 -8.00 12.40 1.05
C PHE A 12 -8.77 11.60 2.10
N ILE A 13 -8.09 10.86 2.97
CA ILE A 13 -8.70 10.06 4.02
C ILE A 13 -8.09 10.47 5.35
N GLY A 14 -8.95 10.85 6.30
CA GLY A 14 -8.54 11.24 7.64
C GLY A 14 -8.23 10.04 8.53
N ASN A 15 -7.38 10.27 9.53
CA ASN A 15 -6.97 9.24 10.48
C ASN A 15 -8.14 8.53 11.19
N ASP A 16 -9.23 9.24 11.48
CA ASP A 16 -10.41 8.65 12.12
C ASP A 16 -11.07 7.60 11.21
N ALA A 17 -11.19 7.88 9.91
CA ALA A 17 -11.71 6.92 8.94
C ALA A 17 -10.78 5.71 8.77
N ILE A 18 -9.46 5.93 8.78
CA ILE A 18 -8.45 4.86 8.75
C ILE A 18 -8.62 3.96 9.98
N ASN A 19 -8.70 4.54 11.18
CA ASN A 19 -8.88 3.78 12.42
C ASN A 19 -10.20 3.00 12.44
N HIS A 20 -11.28 3.58 11.91
CA HIS A 20 -12.55 2.89 11.78
C HIS A 20 -12.45 1.66 10.88
N ALA A 21 -11.80 1.80 9.72
CA ALA A 21 -11.57 0.69 8.79
C ALA A 21 -10.71 -0.43 9.43
N ILE A 22 -9.63 -0.05 10.13
CA ILE A 22 -8.76 -0.99 10.85
C ILE A 22 -9.54 -1.73 11.95
N ASN A 23 -10.38 -1.03 12.71
CA ASN A 23 -11.22 -1.67 13.73
C ASN A 23 -12.17 -2.71 13.10
N GLY A 24 -12.77 -2.40 11.94
CA GLY A 24 -13.61 -3.35 11.21
C GLY A 24 -12.87 -4.61 10.77
N ILE A 25 -11.63 -4.46 10.29
CA ILE A 25 -10.76 -5.60 9.96
C ILE A 25 -10.41 -6.40 11.21
N ALA A 26 -9.99 -5.73 12.28
CA ALA A 26 -9.58 -6.38 13.52
C ALA A 26 -10.71 -7.20 14.17
N VAL A 27 -11.95 -6.71 14.12
CA VAL A 27 -13.11 -7.47 14.61
C VAL A 27 -13.25 -8.79 13.85
N LYS A 28 -13.19 -8.77 12.53
CA LYS A 28 -13.29 -9.98 11.70
C LYS A 28 -12.13 -10.96 11.96
N LEU A 29 -10.90 -10.43 12.05
CA LEU A 29 -9.70 -11.24 12.35
C LEU A 29 -9.82 -11.94 13.71
N ASN A 30 -10.28 -11.23 14.74
CA ASN A 30 -10.47 -11.81 16.06
C ASN A 30 -11.55 -12.90 16.07
N ASP A 31 -12.64 -12.72 15.32
CA ASP A 31 -13.71 -13.71 15.23
C ASP A 31 -13.28 -14.97 14.49
N GLU A 32 -12.62 -14.81 13.33
CA GLU A 32 -12.27 -15.91 12.44
C GLU A 32 -10.99 -16.67 12.89
N LEU A 33 -10.04 -15.99 13.54
CA LEU A 33 -8.69 -16.52 13.77
C LEU A 33 -8.33 -16.74 15.26
N LYS A 34 -9.28 -16.61 16.18
CA LYS A 34 -9.06 -16.73 17.64
C LYS A 34 -8.30 -18.01 18.06
N ASP A 35 -8.57 -19.12 17.40
CA ASP A 35 -8.00 -20.44 17.75
C ASP A 35 -6.91 -20.90 16.75
N LYS A 36 -6.43 -20.01 15.86
CA LYS A 36 -5.53 -20.38 14.74
C LYS A 36 -4.07 -20.05 15.00
N ARG A 37 -3.76 -19.22 15.99
CA ARG A 37 -2.40 -18.72 16.23
C ARG A 37 -1.72 -18.29 14.92
N PRO A 38 -2.28 -17.27 14.20
CA PRO A 38 -1.84 -16.90 12.88
C PRO A 38 -0.44 -16.27 12.90
N VAL A 39 0.25 -16.37 11.77
CA VAL A 39 1.43 -15.57 11.46
C VAL A 39 0.96 -14.35 10.66
N PHE A 40 1.12 -13.14 11.20
CA PHE A 40 0.93 -11.91 10.43
C PHE A 40 2.20 -11.63 9.63
N LEU A 41 2.11 -11.76 8.31
CA LEU A 41 3.20 -11.50 7.37
C LEU A 41 3.06 -10.09 6.80
N THR A 42 3.81 -9.15 7.35
CA THR A 42 3.76 -7.72 6.99
C THR A 42 4.61 -7.43 5.77
N VAL A 43 4.02 -6.82 4.75
CA VAL A 43 4.73 -6.41 3.53
C VAL A 43 5.42 -5.06 3.75
N LEU A 44 6.74 -5.07 3.74
CA LEU A 44 7.55 -3.86 3.96
C LEU A 44 7.81 -3.12 2.63
N ASN A 45 7.94 -1.77 2.70
CA ASN A 45 7.93 -0.95 3.92
C ASN A 45 6.56 -0.33 4.22
N GLY A 46 5.60 -0.34 3.30
CA GLY A 46 4.37 0.45 3.39
C GLY A 46 3.42 -0.01 4.49
N ALA A 47 3.27 -1.33 4.65
CA ALA A 47 2.28 -1.89 5.56
C ALA A 47 2.63 -1.80 7.06
N PHE A 48 3.80 -1.27 7.45
CA PHE A 48 4.27 -1.34 8.84
C PHE A 48 3.32 -0.67 9.85
N LEU A 49 2.75 0.51 9.51
CA LEU A 49 1.79 1.20 10.40
C LEU A 49 0.48 0.44 10.50
N PHE A 50 -0.05 -0.02 9.37
CA PHE A 50 -1.28 -0.80 9.32
C PHE A 50 -1.14 -2.11 10.11
N SER A 51 -0.04 -2.84 9.92
CA SER A 51 0.25 -4.07 10.64
C SER A 51 0.36 -3.85 12.15
N ALA A 52 1.08 -2.82 12.59
CA ALA A 52 1.19 -2.48 14.00
C ALA A 52 -0.19 -2.24 14.64
N GLU A 53 -1.08 -1.55 13.94
CA GLU A 53 -2.43 -1.27 14.45
C GLU A 53 -3.33 -2.52 14.44
N ILE A 54 -3.20 -3.42 13.47
CA ILE A 54 -3.90 -4.72 13.46
C ILE A 54 -3.45 -5.57 14.63
N ILE A 55 -2.15 -5.75 14.83
CA ILE A 55 -1.58 -6.60 15.89
C ILE A 55 -1.97 -6.10 17.27
N LYS A 56 -1.95 -4.80 17.51
CA LYS A 56 -2.40 -4.19 18.79
C LYS A 56 -3.87 -4.46 19.09
N ARG A 57 -4.71 -4.77 18.08
CA ARG A 57 -6.14 -5.04 18.21
C ARG A 57 -6.49 -6.53 18.13
N PHE A 58 -5.50 -7.37 17.83
CA PHE A 58 -5.68 -8.82 17.84
C PHE A 58 -5.49 -9.34 19.27
N ASN A 59 -6.52 -10.00 19.83
CA ASN A 59 -6.59 -10.31 21.26
C ASN A 59 -6.07 -11.72 21.62
N TYR A 60 -5.58 -12.46 20.64
CA TYR A 60 -5.14 -13.84 20.79
C TYR A 60 -3.67 -14.01 20.48
N GLU A 61 -3.13 -15.22 20.72
CA GLU A 61 -1.76 -15.53 20.36
C GLU A 61 -1.53 -15.41 18.86
N CYS A 62 -0.48 -14.72 18.47
CA CYS A 62 -0.05 -14.59 17.08
C CYS A 62 1.46 -14.44 16.98
N GLU A 63 1.98 -14.69 15.80
CA GLU A 63 3.37 -14.43 15.47
C GLU A 63 3.45 -13.33 14.40
N LEU A 64 4.56 -12.61 14.37
CA LEU A 64 4.80 -11.52 13.41
C LEU A 64 6.03 -11.85 12.59
N SER A 65 5.91 -11.75 11.28
CA SER A 65 7.01 -11.83 10.34
C SER A 65 6.93 -10.71 9.29
N PHE A 66 8.01 -10.51 8.57
CA PHE A 66 8.11 -9.45 7.58
C PHE A 66 8.60 -10.00 6.25
N ILE A 67 8.05 -9.48 5.16
CA ILE A 67 8.49 -9.79 3.81
C ILE A 67 8.69 -8.49 3.04
N LYS A 68 9.75 -8.43 2.25
CA LYS A 68 9.98 -7.33 1.32
C LYS A 68 10.09 -7.90 -0.09
N VAL A 69 9.19 -7.46 -0.96
CA VAL A 69 9.21 -7.79 -2.39
C VAL A 69 9.87 -6.65 -3.12
N ALA A 70 11.01 -6.91 -3.77
CA ALA A 70 11.65 -5.94 -4.65
C ALA A 70 11.08 -6.11 -6.05
N SER A 71 10.42 -5.07 -6.59
CA SER A 71 10.11 -4.98 -8.01
C SER A 71 11.32 -4.36 -8.73
N TYR A 72 12.05 -5.16 -9.50
CA TYR A 72 13.04 -4.62 -10.43
C TYR A 72 12.37 -4.31 -11.77
N GLU A 73 12.31 -3.04 -12.13
CA GLU A 73 12.06 -2.63 -13.50
C GLU A 73 13.33 -3.00 -14.32
N GLY A 74 13.27 -4.05 -15.13
CA GLY A 74 14.24 -4.26 -16.22
C GLY A 74 15.17 -5.47 -16.17
N MET A 75 15.09 -6.39 -15.22
CA MET A 75 15.76 -7.70 -15.28
C MET A 75 14.91 -8.79 -14.64
N GLN A 76 15.06 -10.02 -15.17
CA GLN A 76 14.36 -11.26 -14.80
C GLN A 76 13.76 -11.31 -13.39
N GLN A 77 12.54 -11.87 -13.28
CA GLN A 77 11.74 -12.16 -12.10
C GLN A 77 12.40 -11.79 -10.77
N GLY A 78 11.85 -10.76 -10.08
CA GLY A 78 12.47 -10.13 -8.92
C GLY A 78 12.89 -11.11 -7.86
N GLU A 79 14.13 -10.97 -7.40
CA GLU A 79 14.59 -11.62 -6.16
C GLU A 79 13.76 -11.10 -5.00
N ILE A 80 13.08 -12.00 -4.34
CA ILE A 80 12.34 -11.73 -3.13
C ILE A 80 13.35 -11.73 -2.01
N THR A 81 13.62 -10.55 -1.45
CA THR A 81 14.45 -10.44 -0.26
C THR A 81 13.55 -10.58 0.96
N THR A 82 13.59 -11.73 1.61
CA THR A 82 13.01 -11.92 2.93
C THR A 82 13.83 -11.13 3.94
N VAL A 83 13.25 -10.10 4.56
CA VAL A 83 13.91 -9.34 5.64
C VAL A 83 13.61 -10.06 6.94
N MET A 84 14.67 -10.48 7.61
CA MET A 84 14.67 -11.44 8.73
C MET A 84 14.20 -10.87 10.07
N GLY A 85 13.20 -11.52 10.67
CA GLY A 85 13.13 -11.84 12.10
C GLY A 85 13.39 -13.33 12.28
N ALA A 86 13.38 -13.89 13.51
CA ALA A 86 13.38 -15.34 13.70
C ALA A 86 12.17 -15.89 12.93
N GLU A 87 12.44 -16.60 11.84
CA GLU A 87 11.41 -16.98 10.87
C GLU A 87 10.52 -18.06 11.48
N PRO A 88 9.23 -17.78 11.72
CA PRO A 88 8.32 -18.85 12.02
C PRO A 88 8.25 -19.78 10.79
N THR A 89 8.34 -21.07 11.00
CA THR A 89 8.05 -22.04 9.95
C THR A 89 6.61 -21.81 9.48
N LEU A 90 6.41 -21.56 8.18
CA LEU A 90 5.08 -21.27 7.62
C LEU A 90 4.31 -22.55 7.27
N LYS A 91 5.01 -23.68 7.18
CA LYS A 91 4.42 -24.97 6.82
C LYS A 91 3.30 -25.38 7.79
N GLY A 92 2.13 -25.63 7.24
CA GLY A 92 0.94 -26.01 8.01
C GLY A 92 0.34 -24.89 8.87
N ARG A 93 0.74 -23.65 8.63
CA ARG A 93 0.29 -22.49 9.43
C ARG A 93 -0.80 -21.68 8.72
N THR A 94 -1.57 -20.99 9.52
CA THR A 94 -2.43 -19.90 9.04
C THR A 94 -1.60 -18.62 8.93
N VAL A 95 -1.52 -18.07 7.73
CA VAL A 95 -0.77 -16.84 7.43
C VAL A 95 -1.74 -15.74 7.03
N VAL A 96 -1.60 -14.56 7.61
CA VAL A 96 -2.32 -13.35 7.22
C VAL A 96 -1.31 -12.39 6.58
N VAL A 97 -1.37 -12.26 5.25
CA VAL A 97 -0.61 -11.24 4.52
C VAL A 97 -1.20 -9.87 4.83
N VAL A 98 -0.38 -8.95 5.31
CA VAL A 98 -0.80 -7.59 5.66
C VAL A 98 -0.15 -6.60 4.69
N GLU A 99 -0.98 -5.93 3.88
CA GLU A 99 -0.55 -5.01 2.81
C GLU A 99 -1.16 -3.63 3.01
N ASP A 100 -0.43 -2.57 2.75
CA ASP A 100 -0.93 -1.19 2.85
C ASP A 100 -1.90 -0.85 1.71
N ILE A 101 -1.59 -1.28 0.50
CA ILE A 101 -2.42 -1.06 -0.67
C ILE A 101 -2.33 -2.20 -1.67
N VAL A 102 -3.47 -2.70 -2.11
CA VAL A 102 -3.57 -3.59 -3.26
C VAL A 102 -4.06 -2.80 -4.47
N ASP A 103 -3.14 -2.62 -5.43
CA ASP A 103 -3.36 -1.97 -6.72
C ASP A 103 -3.52 -3.04 -7.82
N SER A 104 -2.54 -3.28 -8.67
CA SER A 104 -2.57 -4.33 -9.71
C SER A 104 -2.59 -5.76 -9.16
N GLY A 105 -2.13 -5.97 -7.94
CA GLY A 105 -2.04 -7.26 -7.27
C GLY A 105 -0.75 -8.05 -7.57
N ASN A 106 0.22 -7.47 -8.28
CA ASN A 106 1.46 -8.17 -8.59
C ASN A 106 2.26 -8.58 -7.35
N THR A 107 2.30 -7.72 -6.32
CA THR A 107 2.92 -8.03 -5.03
C THR A 107 2.24 -9.23 -4.36
N ILE A 108 0.91 -9.22 -4.34
CA ILE A 108 0.12 -10.33 -3.78
C ILE A 108 0.42 -11.63 -4.52
N GLU A 109 0.41 -11.63 -5.86
CA GLU A 109 0.72 -12.82 -6.65
C GLU A 109 2.11 -13.41 -6.32
N ALA A 110 3.13 -12.55 -6.22
CA ALA A 110 4.48 -12.99 -5.85
C ALA A 110 4.52 -13.60 -4.43
N ILE A 111 3.84 -12.97 -3.47
CA ILE A 111 3.77 -13.47 -2.08
C ILE A 111 3.02 -14.81 -2.03
N MET A 112 1.91 -14.95 -2.75
CA MET A 112 1.14 -16.20 -2.78
C MET A 112 1.99 -17.37 -3.30
N GLN A 113 2.78 -17.16 -4.36
CA GLN A 113 3.70 -18.18 -4.87
C GLN A 113 4.74 -18.63 -3.83
N ILE A 114 5.23 -17.68 -3.00
CA ILE A 114 6.17 -18.04 -1.92
C ILE A 114 5.47 -18.84 -0.85
N LEU A 115 4.30 -18.39 -0.40
CA LEU A 115 3.56 -19.04 0.68
C LEU A 115 3.11 -20.45 0.29
N ASP A 116 2.75 -20.67 -0.97
CA ASP A 116 2.46 -21.99 -1.52
C ASP A 116 3.69 -22.91 -1.47
N ASN A 117 4.87 -22.39 -1.86
CA ASN A 117 6.14 -23.12 -1.81
C ASN A 117 6.58 -23.43 -0.36
N GLU A 118 6.33 -22.54 0.57
CA GLU A 118 6.60 -22.71 2.00
C GLU A 118 5.60 -23.65 2.69
N GLY A 119 4.51 -24.04 2.00
CA GLY A 119 3.51 -24.99 2.48
C GLY A 119 2.59 -24.42 3.56
N ALA A 120 2.25 -23.13 3.49
CA ALA A 120 1.21 -22.54 4.33
C ALA A 120 -0.13 -23.24 4.08
N GLU A 121 -0.87 -23.58 5.17
CA GLU A 121 -2.13 -24.30 5.06
C GLU A 121 -3.31 -23.38 4.73
N ILE A 122 -3.37 -22.24 5.38
CA ILE A 122 -4.41 -21.24 5.18
C ILE A 122 -3.73 -19.89 4.94
N ILE A 123 -4.06 -19.26 3.83
CA ILE A 123 -3.57 -17.91 3.51
C ILE A 123 -4.76 -16.97 3.44
N LYS A 124 -4.67 -15.88 4.17
CA LYS A 124 -5.63 -14.77 4.19
C LYS A 124 -4.93 -13.48 3.80
N ILE A 125 -5.63 -12.56 3.17
CA ILE A 125 -5.09 -11.27 2.74
C ILE A 125 -5.87 -10.15 3.40
N ALA A 126 -5.16 -9.31 4.16
CA ALA A 126 -5.66 -8.07 4.77
C ALA A 126 -5.00 -6.86 4.11
N THR A 127 -5.78 -5.93 3.61
CA THR A 127 -5.26 -4.68 3.02
C THR A 127 -5.99 -3.47 3.57
N LEU A 128 -5.24 -2.39 3.82
CA LEU A 128 -5.84 -1.14 4.26
C LEU A 128 -6.56 -0.45 3.11
N CYS A 129 -5.91 -0.32 1.95
CA CYS A 129 -6.47 0.30 0.75
C CYS A 129 -6.55 -0.70 -0.39
N TYR A 130 -7.63 -0.62 -1.17
CA TYR A 130 -7.85 -1.47 -2.33
C TYR A 130 -8.36 -0.65 -3.51
N LYS A 131 -7.79 -0.89 -4.71
CA LYS A 131 -8.21 -0.26 -5.96
C LYS A 131 -8.91 -1.27 -6.87
N PRO A 132 -10.24 -1.42 -6.79
CA PRO A 132 -10.97 -2.44 -7.56
C PRO A 132 -10.76 -2.33 -9.07
N SER A 133 -10.67 -1.11 -9.59
CA SER A 133 -10.52 -0.86 -11.03
C SER A 133 -9.13 -1.20 -11.59
N ALA A 134 -8.11 -1.34 -10.74
CA ALA A 134 -6.74 -1.65 -11.12
C ALA A 134 -6.37 -3.13 -10.87
N TYR A 135 -7.13 -3.81 -9.99
CA TYR A 135 -6.86 -5.18 -9.60
C TYR A 135 -7.17 -6.17 -10.71
N GLY A 136 -6.14 -6.86 -11.19
CA GLY A 136 -6.24 -7.82 -12.30
C GLY A 136 -5.98 -9.27 -11.92
N LYS A 137 -5.98 -9.62 -10.62
CA LYS A 137 -5.67 -10.95 -10.14
C LYS A 137 -6.92 -11.69 -9.63
N HIS A 138 -6.80 -13.01 -9.46
CA HIS A 138 -7.89 -13.88 -9.01
C HIS A 138 -7.89 -14.15 -7.50
N TYR A 139 -6.88 -13.68 -6.77
CA TYR A 139 -6.79 -13.92 -5.33
C TYR A 139 -7.83 -13.11 -4.58
N LYS A 140 -8.54 -13.78 -3.68
CA LYS A 140 -9.53 -13.13 -2.82
C LYS A 140 -8.83 -12.27 -1.78
N LEU A 141 -9.24 -11.01 -1.66
CA LEU A 141 -8.88 -10.16 -0.54
C LEU A 141 -9.89 -10.39 0.58
N ASP A 142 -9.45 -11.01 1.70
CA ASP A 142 -10.37 -11.45 2.77
C ASP A 142 -10.83 -10.27 3.63
N TYR A 143 -9.91 -9.35 3.91
CA TYR A 143 -10.15 -8.20 4.77
C TYR A 143 -9.72 -6.92 4.07
N VAL A 144 -10.68 -6.17 3.56
CA VAL A 144 -10.47 -4.88 2.89
C VAL A 144 -10.96 -3.76 3.82
N GLY A 145 -10.10 -2.78 4.06
CA GLY A 145 -10.42 -1.62 4.87
C GLY A 145 -11.17 -0.54 4.09
N LEU A 146 -10.57 -0.06 3.02
CA LEU A 146 -11.03 1.08 2.24
C LEU A 146 -10.92 0.77 0.75
N GLU A 147 -12.02 0.86 0.02
CA GLU A 147 -11.99 0.86 -1.44
C GLU A 147 -11.79 2.29 -1.93
N ILE A 148 -10.86 2.48 -2.86
CA ILE A 148 -10.51 3.78 -3.40
C ILE A 148 -10.41 3.75 -4.93
N ASP A 149 -10.58 4.90 -5.55
CA ASP A 149 -10.35 5.08 -6.98
C ASP A 149 -8.87 4.89 -7.33
N ASN A 150 -8.58 4.69 -8.63
CA ASN A 150 -7.21 4.58 -9.13
C ASN A 150 -6.49 5.93 -9.09
N THR A 151 -6.19 6.41 -7.89
CA THR A 151 -5.44 7.63 -7.63
C THR A 151 -4.11 7.33 -6.94
N PHE A 152 -3.10 8.19 -7.16
CA PHE A 152 -1.82 8.06 -6.46
C PHE A 152 -1.94 8.67 -5.06
N ILE A 153 -1.66 7.85 -4.03
CA ILE A 153 -1.78 8.23 -2.63
C ILE A 153 -0.47 8.09 -1.86
N VAL A 154 -0.33 8.86 -0.80
CA VAL A 154 0.79 8.83 0.15
C VAL A 154 0.27 9.03 1.58
N GLY A 155 1.07 8.69 2.57
CA GLY A 155 0.70 8.81 3.98
C GLY A 155 0.30 7.48 4.57
N TYR A 156 0.30 7.41 5.90
CA TYR A 156 -0.01 6.22 6.67
C TYR A 156 0.76 4.96 6.21
N GLY A 157 2.08 5.10 6.07
CA GLY A 157 2.96 4.05 5.57
C GLY A 157 3.35 4.17 4.10
N LEU A 158 2.46 4.70 3.26
CA LEU A 158 2.68 4.92 1.82
C LEU A 158 3.62 6.11 1.58
N ASP A 159 4.44 6.02 0.52
CA ASP A 159 5.44 7.05 0.22
C ASP A 159 5.42 7.55 -1.23
N TYR A 160 6.11 8.67 -1.41
CA TYR A 160 6.57 9.14 -2.70
C TYR A 160 8.08 9.42 -2.62
N LYS A 161 8.88 8.63 -3.34
CA LYS A 161 10.36 8.73 -3.35
C LYS A 161 10.95 8.75 -1.93
N GLY A 162 10.46 7.89 -1.04
CA GLY A 162 10.95 7.73 0.34
C GLY A 162 10.33 8.68 1.37
N LEU A 163 9.53 9.68 0.98
CA LEU A 163 8.89 10.64 1.89
C LEU A 163 7.38 10.42 2.01
N GLY A 164 6.80 10.77 3.15
CA GLY A 164 5.36 10.76 3.39
C GLY A 164 4.86 9.64 4.29
N ARG A 165 5.63 8.58 4.54
CA ARG A 165 5.18 7.43 5.35
C ARG A 165 4.74 7.79 6.77
N ASN A 166 5.31 8.85 7.34
CA ASN A 166 5.03 9.35 8.70
C ASN A 166 3.76 10.21 8.80
N LEU A 167 3.11 10.54 7.70
CA LEU A 167 1.86 11.30 7.73
C LEU A 167 0.76 10.44 8.32
N LYS A 168 -0.01 11.01 9.27
CA LYS A 168 -1.09 10.29 9.97
C LYS A 168 -2.34 10.07 9.12
N ASP A 169 -2.57 10.95 8.14
CA ASP A 169 -3.68 10.88 7.18
C ASP A 169 -3.18 10.34 5.85
N ILE A 170 -4.07 9.88 4.99
CA ILE A 170 -3.77 9.56 3.59
C ILE A 170 -4.10 10.77 2.73
N TYR A 171 -3.19 11.08 1.81
CA TYR A 171 -3.26 12.22 0.88
C TYR A 171 -3.24 11.70 -0.55
N LYS A 172 -4.03 12.31 -1.44
CA LYS A 172 -4.01 11.99 -2.87
C LYS A 172 -3.24 13.05 -3.65
N HIS A 173 -2.60 12.62 -4.73
CA HIS A 173 -1.90 13.53 -5.64
C HIS A 173 -2.87 14.55 -6.22
N LYS A 174 -2.48 15.83 -6.15
CA LYS A 174 -3.18 16.93 -6.78
C LYS A 174 -2.42 17.33 -8.05
N PRO A 175 -2.94 16.98 -9.24
CA PRO A 175 -2.27 17.40 -10.48
C PRO A 175 -2.17 18.92 -10.54
N THR A 176 -0.99 19.43 -10.84
CA THR A 176 -0.83 20.85 -11.14
C THR A 176 -1.59 21.11 -12.45
N LYS A 177 -2.56 22.04 -12.43
CA LYS A 177 -3.18 22.49 -13.68
C LYS A 177 -2.08 23.12 -14.53
N MET A 178 -1.67 22.47 -15.60
CA MET A 178 -0.87 23.13 -16.62
C MET A 178 -1.80 24.11 -17.36
N THR A 179 -1.53 25.39 -17.22
CA THR A 179 -2.15 26.40 -18.06
C THR A 179 -1.30 26.52 -19.32
N ASN A 180 -1.77 25.96 -20.42
CA ASN A 180 -1.15 26.19 -21.71
C ASN A 180 -1.53 27.58 -22.20
N ILE A 181 -0.58 28.50 -22.21
CA ILE A 181 -0.77 29.86 -22.75
C ILE A 181 -0.25 29.85 -24.18
N VAL A 182 -1.13 30.16 -25.13
CA VAL A 182 -0.76 30.32 -26.54
C VAL A 182 -0.69 31.79 -26.84
N LEU A 183 0.50 32.29 -27.17
CA LEU A 183 0.74 33.66 -27.53
C LEU A 183 0.54 33.84 -29.04
N PHE A 184 -0.46 34.64 -29.44
CA PHE A 184 -0.72 35.04 -30.81
C PHE A 184 -0.18 36.43 -31.07
N GLY A 185 0.37 36.66 -32.26
CA GLY A 185 0.82 37.99 -32.69
C GLY A 185 1.70 37.89 -33.95
N PRO A 186 1.86 38.99 -34.71
CA PRO A 186 2.69 39.03 -35.92
C PRO A 186 4.17 38.76 -35.59
N PRO A 187 5.00 38.46 -36.60
CA PRO A 187 6.45 38.40 -36.42
C PRO A 187 7.00 39.68 -35.77
N GLY A 188 7.90 39.57 -34.78
CA GLY A 188 8.48 40.70 -34.08
C GLY A 188 7.67 41.23 -32.87
N ALA A 189 6.51 40.67 -32.56
CA ALA A 189 5.67 41.16 -31.42
C ALA A 189 6.19 40.77 -30.01
N GLY A 190 7.45 40.34 -29.87
CA GLY A 190 8.05 40.03 -28.55
C GLY A 190 7.53 38.78 -27.88
N LYS A 191 6.87 37.87 -28.59
CA LYS A 191 6.29 36.63 -28.02
C LYS A 191 7.30 35.77 -27.26
N GLY A 192 8.55 35.70 -27.77
CA GLY A 192 9.63 34.96 -27.09
C GLY A 192 9.99 35.58 -25.74
N THR A 193 10.17 36.89 -25.68
CA THR A 193 10.49 37.62 -24.44
C THR A 193 9.35 37.54 -23.41
N GLN A 194 8.09 37.52 -23.86
CA GLN A 194 6.93 37.35 -22.97
C GLN A 194 6.77 35.92 -22.46
N ALA A 195 7.17 34.92 -23.24
CA ALA A 195 7.14 33.53 -22.84
C ALA A 195 8.18 33.19 -21.75
N GLU A 196 9.27 33.96 -21.65
CA GLU A 196 10.30 33.77 -20.60
C GLU A 196 9.87 34.33 -19.23
N VAL A 197 8.81 35.16 -19.20
CA VAL A 197 8.30 35.79 -17.97
C VAL A 197 7.03 35.10 -17.44
N LEU A 198 6.44 34.18 -18.18
CA LEU A 198 5.24 33.43 -17.84
C LEU A 198 5.60 32.05 -17.28
#